data_f956d0e7fa84c6b56adc38b429549d01
#
_entry.id   f956d0e7fa84c6b56adc38b429549d01
#
_cell.length_a   1.000
_cell.length_b   1.000
_cell.length_c   1.000
_cell.angle_alpha   90.00
_cell.angle_beta   90.00
_cell.angle_gamma   90.00
#
_symmetry.space_group_name_H-M   'P 1'
#
loop_
_entity.id
_entity.type
_entity.pdbx_description
1 polymer ?
#
loop_
_entity_poly.entity_id
_entity_poly.type
_entity_poly.pdbx_seq_one_letter_code
_entity_poly.pdbx_strand_id
1 'polypeptide(L)'
;SIWGNQSSILVGDYLLSRCFEIMVQDGDLEILQLLSSTSAKIAQGEVLQLQHKGEADLLEETYIDIISLKTAALFAAATKTGACISRSNEKEKKALESYGRNLGLAFQIADDALDYYAKEKFFGKEIGKDFYEGKATLPLITIFQKGNEEEKEFLTEIMKKDKRTEEDFSETLALIFKYKAVETSLKKAEYFVNVSY
;
A
#
# COMPACT_ATOMS: atom_id res chain seq x y z
N SER A 1 13.11 15.03 0.11
CA SER A 1 12.17 16.14 -0.10
C SER A 1 12.92 17.40 -0.50
N ILE A 2 12.31 18.26 -1.31
CA ILE A 2 12.91 19.53 -1.78
C ILE A 2 13.31 20.43 -0.59
N TRP A 3 12.66 20.29 0.57
CA TRP A 3 12.77 21.18 1.74
C TRP A 3 13.41 20.52 2.96
N GLY A 4 13.98 19.33 2.78
CA GLY A 4 14.60 18.54 3.85
C GLY A 4 13.58 17.74 4.66
N ASN A 5 14.06 16.73 5.39
CA ASN A 5 13.22 15.81 6.15
C ASN A 5 12.50 16.49 7.31
N GLN A 6 13.18 17.40 8.01
CA GLN A 6 12.61 18.10 9.17
C GLN A 6 11.38 18.94 8.80
N SER A 7 11.50 19.73 7.72
CA SER A 7 10.37 20.55 7.23
C SER A 7 9.18 19.68 6.79
N SER A 8 9.44 18.54 6.14
CA SER A 8 8.39 17.63 5.70
C SER A 8 7.64 17.00 6.87
N ILE A 9 8.34 16.62 7.94
CA ILE A 9 7.73 16.09 9.17
C ILE A 9 6.85 17.14 9.83
N LEU A 10 7.37 18.36 10.03
CA LEU A 10 6.61 19.46 10.67
C LEU A 10 5.36 19.85 9.88
N VAL A 11 5.43 19.84 8.55
CA VAL A 11 4.25 20.10 7.70
C VAL A 11 3.22 18.97 7.87
N GLY A 12 3.67 17.72 7.92
CA GLY A 12 2.79 16.57 8.18
C GLY A 12 2.08 16.69 9.55
N ASP A 13 2.81 17.02 10.60
CA ASP A 13 2.28 17.22 11.95
C ASP A 13 1.26 18.37 11.99
N TYR A 14 1.57 19.48 11.32
CA TYR A 14 0.64 20.60 11.20
C TYR A 14 -0.65 20.20 10.48
N LEU A 15 -0.55 19.52 9.34
CA LEU A 15 -1.73 19.07 8.58
C LEU A 15 -2.58 18.08 9.39
N LEU A 16 -1.96 17.16 10.10
CA LEU A 16 -2.67 16.22 11.00
C LEU A 16 -3.39 16.96 12.12
N SER A 17 -2.73 17.94 12.76
CA SER A 17 -3.34 18.77 13.79
C SER A 17 -4.54 19.56 13.26
N ARG A 18 -4.43 20.11 12.04
CA ARG A 18 -5.55 20.80 11.38
C ARG A 18 -6.71 19.87 11.04
N CYS A 19 -6.45 18.62 10.67
CA CYS A 19 -7.51 17.64 10.49
C CYS A 19 -8.32 17.43 11.77
N PHE A 20 -7.66 17.31 12.94
CA PHE A 20 -8.35 17.19 14.22
C PHE A 20 -9.18 18.43 14.56
N GLU A 21 -8.65 19.63 14.34
CA GLU A 21 -9.42 20.86 14.56
C GLU A 21 -10.68 20.91 13.69
N ILE A 22 -10.59 20.57 12.41
CA ILE A 22 -11.73 20.56 11.48
C ILE A 22 -12.76 19.51 11.92
N MET A 23 -12.33 18.30 12.29
CA MET A 23 -13.25 17.25 12.75
C MET A 23 -14.00 17.65 14.04
N VAL A 24 -13.32 18.33 14.98
CA VAL A 24 -13.96 18.83 16.20
C VAL A 24 -14.91 20.00 15.92
N GLN A 25 -14.57 20.89 14.98
CA GLN A 25 -15.43 21.99 14.56
C GLN A 25 -16.71 21.51 13.86
N ASP A 26 -16.63 20.45 13.06
CA ASP A 26 -17.77 19.81 12.43
C ASP A 26 -18.75 19.23 13.46
N GLY A 27 -18.22 18.68 14.54
CA GLY A 27 -18.98 18.21 15.70
C GLY A 27 -19.72 16.89 15.48
N ASP A 28 -19.60 16.23 14.34
CA ASP A 28 -20.16 14.89 14.10
C ASP A 28 -19.29 13.82 14.74
N LEU A 29 -19.80 13.19 15.81
CA LEU A 29 -19.07 12.17 16.56
C LEU A 29 -18.84 10.88 15.75
N GLU A 30 -19.73 10.53 14.82
CA GLU A 30 -19.57 9.37 13.96
C GLU A 30 -18.37 9.57 13.01
N ILE A 31 -18.27 10.75 12.41
CA ILE A 31 -17.15 11.12 11.53
C ILE A 31 -15.85 11.20 12.33
N LEU A 32 -15.87 11.83 13.49
CA LEU A 32 -14.69 11.94 14.36
C LEU A 32 -14.17 10.55 14.77
N GLN A 33 -15.06 9.64 15.17
CA GLN A 33 -14.70 8.26 15.51
C GLN A 33 -14.15 7.48 14.32
N LEU A 34 -14.78 7.63 13.15
CA LEU A 34 -14.34 6.99 11.91
C LEU A 34 -12.93 7.42 11.53
N LEU A 35 -12.65 8.70 11.46
CA LEU A 35 -11.36 9.24 11.02
C LEU A 35 -10.24 9.03 12.05
N SER A 36 -10.52 9.17 13.35
CA SER A 36 -9.54 8.87 14.40
C SER A 36 -9.16 7.38 14.42
N SER A 37 -10.14 6.47 14.31
CA SER A 37 -9.89 5.03 14.17
C SER A 37 -9.09 4.70 12.90
N THR A 38 -9.36 5.41 11.81
CA THR A 38 -8.63 5.23 10.54
C THR A 38 -7.18 5.66 10.69
N SER A 39 -6.89 6.77 11.36
CA SER A 39 -5.52 7.22 11.65
C SER A 39 -4.74 6.18 12.44
N ALA A 40 -5.37 5.56 13.45
CA ALA A 40 -4.76 4.48 14.21
C ALA A 40 -4.46 3.24 13.35
N LYS A 41 -5.38 2.86 12.45
CA LYS A 41 -5.17 1.75 11.50
C LYS A 41 -4.01 2.01 10.55
N ILE A 42 -3.88 3.22 10.02
CA ILE A 42 -2.77 3.60 9.13
C ILE A 42 -1.43 3.44 9.88
N ALA A 43 -1.33 3.96 11.10
CA ALA A 43 -0.13 3.81 11.92
C ALA A 43 0.18 2.33 12.22
N GLN A 44 -0.83 1.52 12.52
CA GLN A 44 -0.69 0.08 12.72
C GLN A 44 -0.18 -0.62 11.44
N GLY A 45 -0.68 -0.25 10.26
CA GLY A 45 -0.23 -0.78 8.98
C GLY A 45 1.22 -0.45 8.67
N GLU A 46 1.68 0.76 9.02
CA GLU A 46 3.10 1.15 8.90
C GLU A 46 4.00 0.32 9.84
N VAL A 47 3.59 0.12 11.09
CA VAL A 47 4.33 -0.71 12.03
C VAL A 47 4.40 -2.16 11.54
N LEU A 48 3.28 -2.72 11.07
CA LEU A 48 3.23 -4.07 10.53
C LEU A 48 4.16 -4.22 9.30
N GLN A 49 4.18 -3.24 8.40
CA GLN A 49 5.10 -3.24 7.26
C GLN A 49 6.56 -3.20 7.71
N LEU A 50 6.89 -2.42 8.73
CA LEU A 50 8.25 -2.35 9.27
C LEU A 50 8.70 -3.67 9.92
N GLN A 51 7.80 -4.40 10.58
CA GLN A 51 8.08 -5.70 11.18
C GLN A 51 8.47 -6.75 10.14
N HIS A 52 7.88 -6.68 8.95
CA HIS A 52 8.13 -7.62 7.84
C HIS A 52 9.13 -7.09 6.80
N LYS A 53 9.85 -6.03 7.13
CA LYS A 53 10.87 -5.49 6.23
C LYS A 53 12.01 -6.48 6.03
N GLY A 54 12.33 -6.78 4.77
CA GLY A 54 13.41 -7.70 4.41
C GLY A 54 13.00 -9.18 4.39
N GLU A 55 11.74 -9.51 4.64
CA GLU A 55 11.22 -10.87 4.52
C GLU A 55 10.78 -11.14 3.08
N ALA A 56 11.50 -12.02 2.39
CA ALA A 56 11.15 -12.41 1.02
C ALA A 56 9.96 -13.38 0.96
N ASP A 57 9.76 -14.16 2.02
CA ASP A 57 8.73 -15.18 2.18
C ASP A 57 7.43 -14.68 2.79
N LEU A 58 7.21 -13.36 2.74
CA LEU A 58 5.99 -12.73 3.23
C LEU A 58 4.76 -13.38 2.58
N LEU A 59 3.79 -13.78 3.41
CA LEU A 59 2.54 -14.34 2.92
C LEU A 59 1.69 -13.26 2.22
N GLU A 60 1.00 -13.65 1.16
CA GLU A 60 0.09 -12.74 0.45
C GLU A 60 -1.01 -12.19 1.38
N GLU A 61 -1.51 -13.00 2.32
CA GLU A 61 -2.50 -12.55 3.31
C GLU A 61 -1.95 -11.41 4.17
N THR A 62 -0.72 -11.55 4.67
CA THR A 62 -0.04 -10.51 5.47
C THR A 62 0.17 -9.23 4.65
N TYR A 63 0.56 -9.36 3.38
CA TYR A 63 0.65 -8.22 2.46
C TYR A 63 -0.70 -7.50 2.29
N ILE A 64 -1.79 -8.26 2.08
CA ILE A 64 -3.15 -7.69 1.97
C ILE A 64 -3.56 -6.99 3.28
N ASP A 65 -3.23 -7.55 4.44
CA ASP A 65 -3.48 -6.90 5.73
C ASP A 65 -2.73 -5.58 5.86
N ILE A 66 -1.44 -5.55 5.50
CA ILE A 66 -0.63 -4.32 5.51
C ILE A 66 -1.29 -3.24 4.65
N ILE A 67 -1.58 -3.52 3.39
CA ILE A 67 -2.15 -2.51 2.48
C ILE A 67 -3.60 -2.15 2.82
N SER A 68 -4.35 -3.08 3.44
CA SER A 68 -5.69 -2.81 3.96
C SER A 68 -5.66 -1.76 5.08
N LEU A 69 -4.72 -1.89 6.00
CA LEU A 69 -4.56 -0.96 7.12
C LEU A 69 -3.94 0.36 6.66
N LYS A 70 -2.84 0.31 5.93
CA LYS A 70 -2.04 1.48 5.55
C LYS A 70 -2.73 2.36 4.51
N THR A 71 -3.39 1.76 3.53
CA THR A 71 -3.93 2.48 2.36
C THR A 71 -5.44 2.36 2.26
N ALA A 72 -5.99 1.14 2.19
CA ALA A 72 -7.40 0.95 1.91
C ALA A 72 -8.33 1.47 3.01
N ALA A 73 -7.87 1.52 4.27
CA ALA A 73 -8.64 2.07 5.38
C ALA A 73 -9.00 3.55 5.16
N LEU A 74 -8.10 4.35 4.57
CA LEU A 74 -8.38 5.77 4.30
C LEU A 74 -9.37 5.94 3.15
N PHE A 75 -9.27 5.13 2.09
CA PHE A 75 -10.25 5.12 1.00
C PHE A 75 -11.64 4.74 1.52
N ALA A 76 -11.73 3.72 2.36
CA ALA A 76 -12.97 3.29 3.00
C ALA A 76 -13.58 4.38 3.88
N ALA A 77 -12.75 5.05 4.67
CA ALA A 77 -13.19 6.16 5.52
C ALA A 77 -13.68 7.35 4.71
N ALA A 78 -13.00 7.70 3.62
CA ALA A 78 -13.39 8.81 2.75
C ALA A 78 -14.78 8.59 2.14
N THR A 79 -15.02 7.42 1.57
CA THR A 79 -16.33 7.09 0.96
C THR A 79 -17.44 6.98 2.00
N LYS A 80 -17.16 6.39 3.18
CA LYS A 80 -18.11 6.31 4.28
C LYS A 80 -18.43 7.68 4.87
N THR A 81 -17.45 8.59 4.99
CA THR A 81 -17.67 9.97 5.44
C THR A 81 -18.66 10.69 4.50
N GLY A 82 -18.52 10.51 3.19
CA GLY A 82 -19.49 11.03 2.22
C GLY A 82 -20.92 10.53 2.48
N ALA A 83 -21.08 9.24 2.81
CA ALA A 83 -22.36 8.67 3.19
C ALA A 83 -22.91 9.23 4.52
N CYS A 84 -22.05 9.47 5.51
CA CYS A 84 -22.45 10.09 6.79
C CYS A 84 -22.96 11.51 6.56
N ILE A 85 -22.23 12.34 5.83
CA ILE A 85 -22.61 13.72 5.50
C ILE A 85 -23.95 13.77 4.73
N SER A 86 -24.17 12.81 3.82
CA SER A 86 -25.40 12.69 3.04
C SER A 86 -26.57 12.12 3.85
N ARG A 87 -26.36 11.77 5.13
CA ARG A 87 -27.36 11.12 6.00
C ARG A 87 -27.91 9.84 5.41
N SER A 88 -27.06 9.08 4.71
CA SER A 88 -27.39 7.79 4.13
C SER A 88 -27.73 6.75 5.22
N ASN A 89 -28.50 5.74 4.85
CA ASN A 89 -28.81 4.64 5.76
C ASN A 89 -27.59 3.72 5.98
N GLU A 90 -27.64 2.86 7.00
CA GLU A 90 -26.51 2.00 7.39
C GLU A 90 -26.11 1.01 6.28
N LYS A 91 -27.04 0.58 5.42
CA LYS A 91 -26.72 -0.30 4.30
C LYS A 91 -25.88 0.44 3.25
N GLU A 92 -26.24 1.68 2.94
CA GLU A 92 -25.50 2.53 2.01
C GLU A 92 -24.11 2.91 2.57
N LYS A 93 -24.02 3.28 3.87
CA LYS A 93 -22.75 3.54 4.54
C LYS A 93 -21.80 2.35 4.43
N LYS A 94 -22.29 1.12 4.70
CA LYS A 94 -21.50 -0.12 4.58
C LYS A 94 -21.11 -0.41 3.13
N ALA A 95 -21.98 -0.17 2.17
CA ALA A 95 -21.69 -0.38 0.75
C ALA A 95 -20.58 0.57 0.28
N LEU A 96 -20.65 1.86 0.62
CA LEU A 96 -19.63 2.84 0.28
C LEU A 96 -18.30 2.58 1.01
N GLU A 97 -18.34 2.13 2.27
CA GLU A 97 -17.14 1.69 2.99
C GLU A 97 -16.46 0.51 2.29
N SER A 98 -17.24 -0.49 1.86
CA SER A 98 -16.74 -1.66 1.12
C SER A 98 -16.16 -1.26 -0.24
N TYR A 99 -16.87 -0.40 -0.97
CA TYR A 99 -16.40 0.15 -2.24
C TYR A 99 -15.04 0.86 -2.07
N GLY A 100 -14.95 1.79 -1.11
CA GLY A 100 -13.70 2.51 -0.85
C GLY A 100 -12.56 1.57 -0.47
N ARG A 101 -12.81 0.56 0.37
CA ARG A 101 -11.82 -0.44 0.76
C ARG A 101 -11.26 -1.20 -0.45
N ASN A 102 -12.13 -1.73 -1.30
CA ASN A 102 -11.71 -2.49 -2.48
C ASN A 102 -10.96 -1.61 -3.48
N LEU A 103 -11.42 -0.38 -3.68
CA LEU A 103 -10.71 0.59 -4.51
C LEU A 103 -9.31 0.90 -3.96
N GLY A 104 -9.18 1.06 -2.65
CA GLY A 104 -7.89 1.31 -1.99
C GLY A 104 -6.93 0.12 -2.10
N LEU A 105 -7.43 -1.12 -1.98
CA LEU A 105 -6.64 -2.33 -2.22
C LEU A 105 -6.16 -2.40 -3.67
N ALA A 106 -7.06 -2.20 -4.63
CA ALA A 106 -6.73 -2.19 -6.05
C ALA A 106 -5.69 -1.12 -6.39
N PHE A 107 -5.85 0.08 -5.84
CA PHE A 107 -4.93 1.19 -6.02
C PHE A 107 -3.51 0.84 -5.53
N GLN A 108 -3.39 0.30 -4.31
CA GLN A 108 -2.07 -0.01 -3.76
C GLN A 108 -1.40 -1.17 -4.51
N ILE A 109 -2.15 -2.23 -4.84
CA ILE A 109 -1.60 -3.34 -5.62
C ILE A 109 -1.10 -2.85 -6.99
N ALA A 110 -1.83 -1.95 -7.64
CA ALA A 110 -1.42 -1.38 -8.92
C ALA A 110 -0.18 -0.48 -8.78
N ASP A 111 -0.10 0.36 -7.73
CA ASP A 111 1.07 1.20 -7.45
C ASP A 111 2.33 0.35 -7.23
N ASP A 112 2.24 -0.68 -6.40
CA ASP A 112 3.32 -1.62 -6.12
C ASP A 112 3.77 -2.40 -7.38
N ALA A 113 2.82 -2.79 -8.24
CA ALA A 113 3.12 -3.47 -9.50
C ALA A 113 3.81 -2.55 -10.51
N LEU A 114 3.37 -1.29 -10.59
CA LEU A 114 3.94 -0.29 -11.50
C LEU A 114 5.35 0.15 -11.09
N ASP A 115 5.76 -0.03 -9.84
CA ASP A 115 7.13 0.22 -9.39
C ASP A 115 8.16 -0.65 -10.12
N TYR A 116 7.75 -1.78 -10.70
CA TYR A 116 8.58 -2.68 -11.50
C TYR A 116 8.36 -2.58 -13.02
N TYR A 117 7.36 -1.80 -13.47
CA TYR A 117 6.93 -1.82 -14.89
C TYR A 117 7.52 -0.68 -15.74
N ALA A 118 7.98 0.41 -15.16
CA ALA A 118 8.36 1.59 -15.90
C ALA A 118 9.63 1.34 -16.73
N LYS A 119 9.50 1.32 -18.04
CA LYS A 119 10.62 1.22 -19.00
C LYS A 119 11.43 2.53 -19.13
N GLU A 120 10.91 3.64 -18.68
CA GLU A 120 11.56 4.96 -18.73
C GLU A 120 11.12 5.79 -17.52
N LYS A 121 11.94 6.79 -17.15
CA LYS A 121 11.66 7.80 -16.12
C LYS A 121 10.37 8.60 -16.42
N PHE A 122 9.22 7.96 -16.39
CA PHE A 122 7.95 8.65 -16.44
C PHE A 122 7.71 9.35 -15.10
N PHE A 123 7.56 10.67 -15.10
CA PHE A 123 7.29 11.51 -13.94
C PHE A 123 8.38 11.61 -12.84
N GLY A 124 9.66 11.35 -13.16
CA GLY A 124 10.75 11.57 -12.18
C GLY A 124 10.75 10.60 -10.98
N LYS A 125 9.99 9.51 -11.00
CA LYS A 125 10.08 8.41 -10.02
C LYS A 125 11.28 7.53 -10.35
N GLU A 126 12.08 7.22 -9.34
CA GLU A 126 13.06 6.13 -9.41
C GLU A 126 12.32 4.81 -9.43
N ILE A 127 12.66 3.92 -10.38
CA ILE A 127 12.05 2.60 -10.53
C ILE A 127 12.61 1.68 -9.43
N GLY A 128 11.76 0.79 -8.88
CA GLY A 128 12.18 -0.21 -7.90
C GLY A 128 12.37 0.35 -6.49
N LYS A 129 11.75 1.50 -6.18
CA LYS A 129 11.86 2.11 -4.86
C LYS A 129 11.50 1.15 -3.73
N ASP A 130 10.41 0.40 -3.86
CA ASP A 130 9.97 -0.57 -2.85
C ASP A 130 10.98 -1.70 -2.68
N PHE A 131 11.60 -2.16 -3.77
CA PHE A 131 12.68 -3.13 -3.73
C PHE A 131 13.90 -2.58 -2.96
N TYR A 132 14.38 -1.37 -3.28
CA TYR A 132 15.52 -0.78 -2.57
C TYR A 132 15.23 -0.49 -1.10
N GLU A 133 13.99 -0.22 -0.73
CA GLU A 133 13.55 -0.05 0.65
C GLU A 133 13.37 -1.39 1.39
N GLY A 134 13.41 -2.53 0.69
CA GLY A 134 13.27 -3.87 1.28
C GLY A 134 11.84 -4.25 1.60
N LYS A 135 10.88 -3.74 0.85
CA LYS A 135 9.48 -4.11 0.97
C LYS A 135 9.17 -5.29 0.05
N ALA A 136 8.63 -6.36 0.63
CA ALA A 136 8.09 -7.48 -0.15
C ALA A 136 6.67 -7.12 -0.62
N THR A 137 6.58 -6.66 -1.87
CA THR A 137 5.29 -6.36 -2.52
C THR A 137 4.79 -7.53 -3.36
N LEU A 138 3.55 -7.48 -3.83
CA LEU A 138 2.89 -8.60 -4.49
C LEU A 138 3.68 -9.20 -5.68
N PRO A 139 4.40 -8.42 -6.51
CA PRO A 139 5.28 -8.98 -7.53
C PRO A 139 6.37 -9.90 -6.96
N LEU A 140 7.05 -9.51 -5.87
CA LEU A 140 8.06 -10.35 -5.22
C LEU A 140 7.44 -11.59 -4.56
N ILE A 141 6.32 -11.43 -3.89
CA ILE A 141 5.56 -12.55 -3.28
C ILE A 141 5.18 -13.56 -4.37
N THR A 142 4.77 -13.10 -5.55
CA THR A 142 4.44 -13.96 -6.70
C THR A 142 5.64 -14.79 -7.14
N ILE A 143 6.85 -14.21 -7.18
CA ILE A 143 8.06 -14.95 -7.53
C ILE A 143 8.37 -15.98 -6.43
N PHE A 144 8.31 -15.59 -5.17
CA PHE A 144 8.59 -16.49 -4.06
C PHE A 144 7.65 -17.71 -4.03
N GLN A 145 6.36 -17.51 -4.39
CA GLN A 145 5.38 -18.60 -4.48
C GLN A 145 5.63 -19.55 -5.66
N LYS A 146 6.11 -19.05 -6.80
CA LYS A 146 6.22 -19.81 -8.06
C LYS A 146 7.64 -20.24 -8.42
N GLY A 147 8.64 -19.62 -7.83
CA GLY A 147 10.05 -19.85 -8.09
C GLY A 147 10.54 -21.21 -7.62
N ASN A 148 11.63 -21.66 -8.21
CA ASN A 148 12.37 -22.81 -7.71
C ASN A 148 13.17 -22.44 -6.45
N GLU A 149 13.80 -23.43 -5.80
CA GLU A 149 14.49 -23.20 -4.54
C GLU A 149 15.68 -22.22 -4.68
N GLU A 150 16.44 -22.30 -5.79
CA GLU A 150 17.58 -21.39 -6.04
C GLU A 150 17.11 -19.92 -6.15
N GLU A 151 15.97 -19.69 -6.80
CA GLU A 151 15.37 -18.36 -6.96
C GLU A 151 14.80 -17.81 -5.64
N LYS A 152 14.27 -18.68 -4.80
CA LYS A 152 13.80 -18.32 -3.45
C LYS A 152 14.97 -17.98 -2.53
N GLU A 153 16.05 -18.77 -2.58
CA GLU A 153 17.27 -18.49 -1.83
C GLU A 153 17.86 -17.14 -2.26
N PHE A 154 17.98 -16.91 -3.57
CA PHE A 154 18.43 -15.64 -4.13
C PHE A 154 17.61 -14.44 -3.63
N LEU A 155 16.27 -14.51 -3.70
CA LEU A 155 15.42 -13.44 -3.19
C LEU A 155 15.58 -13.24 -1.68
N THR A 156 15.70 -14.32 -0.93
CA THR A 156 15.88 -14.28 0.52
C THR A 156 17.19 -13.59 0.91
N GLU A 157 18.27 -13.88 0.20
CA GLU A 157 19.57 -13.24 0.43
C GLU A 157 19.54 -11.74 0.09
N ILE A 158 18.95 -11.39 -1.05
CA ILE A 158 18.86 -10.00 -1.49
C ILE A 158 17.98 -9.18 -0.55
N MET A 159 16.83 -9.71 -0.14
CA MET A 159 15.92 -8.98 0.73
C MET A 159 16.50 -8.72 2.13
N LYS A 160 17.43 -9.54 2.61
CA LYS A 160 18.15 -9.34 3.87
C LYS A 160 19.28 -8.30 3.79
N LYS A 161 19.70 -7.88 2.59
CA LYS A 161 20.75 -6.87 2.44
C LYS A 161 20.29 -5.52 2.98
N ASP A 162 21.16 -4.82 3.70
CA ASP A 162 20.92 -3.43 4.12
C ASP A 162 20.85 -2.47 2.91
N LYS A 163 21.71 -2.72 1.91
CA LYS A 163 21.74 -1.96 0.65
C LYS A 163 21.70 -2.92 -0.53
N ARG A 164 20.76 -2.70 -1.42
CA ARG A 164 20.60 -3.44 -2.66
C ARG A 164 21.23 -2.68 -3.81
N THR A 165 21.84 -3.41 -4.74
CA THR A 165 22.54 -2.83 -5.91
C THR A 165 21.63 -2.81 -7.14
N GLU A 166 22.06 -2.10 -8.19
CA GLU A 166 21.39 -2.15 -9.50
C GLU A 166 21.44 -3.54 -10.13
N GLU A 167 22.49 -4.34 -9.85
CA GLU A 167 22.62 -5.71 -10.30
C GLU A 167 21.55 -6.60 -9.63
N ASP A 168 21.42 -6.51 -8.28
CA ASP A 168 20.35 -7.18 -7.55
C ASP A 168 18.96 -6.86 -8.12
N PHE A 169 18.72 -5.60 -8.46
CA PHE A 169 17.45 -5.18 -9.05
C PHE A 169 17.24 -5.74 -10.46
N SER A 170 18.29 -5.72 -11.29
CA SER A 170 18.24 -6.26 -12.66
C SER A 170 17.91 -7.76 -12.68
N GLU A 171 18.56 -8.53 -11.81
CA GLU A 171 18.31 -9.97 -11.67
C GLU A 171 16.88 -10.24 -11.15
N THR A 172 16.44 -9.45 -10.16
CA THR A 172 15.05 -9.51 -9.65
C THR A 172 14.03 -9.19 -10.75
N LEU A 173 14.29 -8.17 -11.59
CA LEU A 173 13.44 -7.85 -12.73
C LEU A 173 13.35 -8.99 -13.73
N ALA A 174 14.44 -9.72 -14.01
CA ALA A 174 14.40 -10.88 -14.88
C ALA A 174 13.43 -11.95 -14.34
N LEU A 175 13.41 -12.18 -13.03
CA LEU A 175 12.44 -13.09 -12.40
C LEU A 175 11.00 -12.55 -12.45
N ILE A 176 10.80 -11.26 -12.24
CA ILE A 176 9.49 -10.60 -12.36
C ILE A 176 8.91 -10.83 -13.76
N PHE A 177 9.71 -10.66 -14.82
CA PHE A 177 9.29 -10.94 -16.21
C PHE A 177 9.06 -12.41 -16.46
N LYS A 178 9.94 -13.29 -15.97
CA LYS A 178 9.83 -14.74 -16.12
C LYS A 178 8.49 -15.27 -15.59
N TYR A 179 8.08 -14.80 -14.41
CA TYR A 179 6.86 -15.24 -13.71
C TYR A 179 5.63 -14.39 -14.02
N LYS A 180 5.74 -13.38 -14.88
CA LYS A 180 4.66 -12.42 -15.19
C LYS A 180 4.05 -11.86 -13.93
N ALA A 181 4.91 -11.49 -12.98
CA ALA A 181 4.50 -11.10 -11.63
C ALA A 181 3.71 -9.79 -11.62
N VAL A 182 4.07 -8.81 -12.49
CA VAL A 182 3.33 -7.56 -12.66
C VAL A 182 1.92 -7.83 -13.18
N GLU A 183 1.78 -8.63 -14.23
CA GLU A 183 0.47 -8.97 -14.82
C GLU A 183 -0.40 -9.74 -13.82
N THR A 184 0.20 -10.62 -13.02
CA THR A 184 -0.50 -11.35 -11.96
C THR A 184 -1.02 -10.38 -10.90
N SER A 185 -0.21 -9.41 -10.48
CA SER A 185 -0.58 -8.38 -9.51
C SER A 185 -1.70 -7.49 -10.06
N LEU A 186 -1.61 -7.04 -11.31
CA LEU A 186 -2.65 -6.21 -11.93
C LEU A 186 -4.00 -6.95 -12.06
N LYS A 187 -3.99 -8.26 -12.34
CA LYS A 187 -5.22 -9.08 -12.30
C LYS A 187 -5.83 -9.16 -10.90
N LYS A 188 -5.00 -9.18 -9.86
CA LYS A 188 -5.48 -9.12 -8.48
C LYS A 188 -6.11 -7.76 -8.16
N ALA A 189 -5.51 -6.66 -8.63
CA ALA A 189 -6.10 -5.33 -8.53
C ALA A 189 -7.45 -5.25 -9.25
N GLU A 190 -7.54 -5.78 -10.48
CA GLU A 190 -8.79 -5.86 -11.25
C GLU A 190 -9.88 -6.66 -10.52
N TYR A 191 -9.51 -7.77 -9.86
CA TYR A 191 -10.44 -8.53 -9.02
C TYR A 191 -11.07 -7.65 -7.94
N PHE A 192 -10.28 -6.86 -7.20
CA PHE A 192 -10.81 -5.95 -6.17
C PHE A 192 -11.71 -4.86 -6.74
N VAL A 193 -11.38 -4.32 -7.92
CA VAL A 193 -12.28 -3.38 -8.63
C VAL A 193 -13.61 -4.03 -8.94
N ASN A 194 -13.61 -5.25 -9.49
CA ASN A 194 -14.84 -5.95 -9.88
C ASN A 194 -15.72 -6.36 -8.68
N VAL A 195 -15.13 -6.64 -7.53
CA VAL A 195 -15.87 -6.97 -6.28
C VAL A 195 -16.47 -5.71 -5.64
N SER A 196 -16.01 -4.51 -6.03
CA SER A 196 -16.51 -3.24 -5.50
C SER A 196 -17.84 -2.78 -6.12
N TYR A 197 -18.28 -3.40 -7.21
CA TYR A 197 -19.59 -3.17 -7.84
C TYR A 197 -20.61 -4.21 -7.38
#